data_5b2d96ed90556db48a8ecabfd6ad4ec2
#
_entry.id   5b2d96ed90556db48a8ecabfd6ad4ec2
#
_cell.length_a   1.000
_cell.length_b   1.000
_cell.length_c   1.000
_cell.angle_alpha   90.00
_cell.angle_beta   90.00
_cell.angle_gamma   90.00
#
_symmetry.space_group_name_H-M   'P 1'
#
loop_
_entity.id
_entity.type
_entity.pdbx_description
1 polymer ?
#
loop_
_entity_poly.entity_id
_entity_poly.type
_entity_poly.pdbx_seq_one_letter_code
_entity_poly.pdbx_strand_id
1 'polypeptide(L)'
;NLKIDLFDHETIVDKSNNRLIGCGYYAGVIGAYNGFRTFGLKKNLFEIPRAIDLKDRVEFDKILKSLKFPDIKILLSGRGRVGRGTKEVLDFLEIKEVSPDDFINLKFNEPVYTNIDVLDYNYSNLIENTVSNFYNFPDKFESTFSKFSSVADIYFAGHYHNPKAPKLITNQDMKENSFNIDVIADISCDIDGPIASTIRPSTIDNPIYGFHKLNSVECDFHDSDAIAVMAVDNLPCELPRDSSEMFGEMFLKHVIPSFF
;
A
#
# COMPACT_ATOMS: atom_id res chain seq x y z
N ASN A 1 13.83 -36.18 -17.05
CA ASN A 1 12.71 -35.48 -17.65
C ASN A 1 11.39 -36.02 -17.04
N LEU A 2 10.71 -35.21 -16.22
CA LEU A 2 9.54 -35.67 -15.44
C LEU A 2 8.24 -35.71 -16.26
N LYS A 3 8.24 -35.22 -17.51
CA LYS A 3 7.05 -35.16 -18.39
C LYS A 3 5.85 -34.55 -17.68
N ILE A 4 6.03 -33.38 -17.04
CA ILE A 4 4.98 -32.63 -16.39
C ILE A 4 4.70 -31.36 -17.19
N ASP A 5 3.44 -30.92 -17.17
CA ASP A 5 3.02 -29.62 -17.66
C ASP A 5 2.96 -28.67 -16.45
N LEU A 6 3.58 -27.50 -16.55
CA LEU A 6 3.59 -26.45 -15.55
C LEU A 6 2.82 -25.24 -16.06
N PHE A 7 1.80 -24.84 -15.35
CA PHE A 7 1.02 -23.64 -15.64
C PHE A 7 1.29 -22.57 -14.59
N ASP A 8 1.86 -21.45 -15.02
CA ASP A 8 2.05 -20.29 -14.14
C ASP A 8 0.71 -19.53 -14.01
N HIS A 9 0.13 -19.56 -12.81
CA HIS A 9 -1.15 -18.89 -12.54
C HIS A 9 -1.06 -17.36 -12.68
N GLU A 10 0.12 -16.78 -12.57
CA GLU A 10 0.32 -15.35 -12.76
C GLU A 10 0.15 -14.89 -14.20
N THR A 11 0.29 -15.79 -15.15
CA THR A 11 0.09 -15.53 -16.58
C THR A 11 -1.32 -15.80 -17.08
N ILE A 12 -2.22 -16.26 -16.21
CA ILE A 12 -3.62 -16.50 -16.57
C ILE A 12 -4.37 -15.17 -16.59
N VAL A 13 -4.76 -14.74 -17.78
CA VAL A 13 -5.40 -13.45 -18.05
C VAL A 13 -6.73 -13.60 -18.78
N ASP A 14 -7.58 -12.57 -18.71
CA ASP A 14 -8.77 -12.43 -19.53
C ASP A 14 -8.44 -11.89 -20.94
N LYS A 15 -9.50 -11.70 -21.77
CA LYS A 15 -9.36 -11.17 -23.15
C LYS A 15 -8.79 -9.73 -23.19
N SER A 16 -8.82 -9.02 -22.08
CA SER A 16 -8.31 -7.66 -21.92
C SER A 16 -6.93 -7.63 -21.24
N ASN A 17 -6.28 -8.81 -21.13
CA ASN A 17 -4.97 -8.99 -20.48
C ASN A 17 -4.96 -8.69 -18.98
N ASN A 18 -6.11 -8.75 -18.30
CA ASN A 18 -6.16 -8.61 -16.85
C ASN A 18 -5.90 -9.97 -16.19
N ARG A 19 -5.01 -10.01 -15.20
CA ARG A 19 -4.77 -11.23 -14.40
C ARG A 19 -6.07 -11.68 -13.73
N LEU A 20 -6.43 -12.94 -13.89
CA LEU A 20 -7.64 -13.54 -13.32
C LEU A 20 -7.43 -13.96 -11.87
N ILE A 21 -6.24 -14.44 -11.52
CA ILE A 21 -5.92 -15.00 -10.21
C ILE A 21 -4.83 -14.16 -9.54
N GLY A 22 -4.92 -13.97 -8.24
CA GLY A 22 -3.88 -13.30 -7.46
C GLY A 22 -4.36 -12.83 -6.09
N CYS A 23 -3.46 -12.81 -5.13
CA CYS A 23 -3.72 -12.49 -3.73
C CYS A 23 -3.65 -10.98 -3.40
N GLY A 24 -3.54 -10.10 -4.41
CA GLY A 24 -3.35 -8.66 -4.18
C GLY A 24 -4.42 -7.99 -3.33
N TYR A 25 -5.65 -8.50 -3.35
CA TYR A 25 -6.72 -7.97 -2.49
C TYR A 25 -6.40 -8.17 -0.99
N TYR A 26 -6.04 -9.41 -0.60
CA TYR A 26 -5.63 -9.67 0.79
C TYR A 26 -4.30 -9.03 1.16
N ALA A 27 -3.40 -8.81 0.20
CA ALA A 27 -2.22 -7.98 0.46
C ALA A 27 -2.64 -6.56 0.88
N GLY A 28 -3.65 -5.98 0.23
CA GLY A 28 -4.21 -4.68 0.61
C GLY A 28 -4.88 -4.67 1.98
N VAL A 29 -5.70 -5.70 2.27
CA VAL A 29 -6.41 -5.84 3.57
C VAL A 29 -5.41 -5.93 4.72
N ILE A 30 -4.44 -6.83 4.61
CA ILE A 30 -3.45 -7.08 5.68
C ILE A 30 -2.44 -5.94 5.76
N GLY A 31 -2.06 -5.37 4.60
CA GLY A 31 -1.21 -4.20 4.54
C GLY A 31 -1.81 -2.99 5.26
N ALA A 32 -3.13 -2.79 5.16
CA ALA A 32 -3.84 -1.76 5.92
C ALA A 32 -3.77 -2.02 7.43
N TYR A 33 -4.03 -3.26 7.87
CA TYR A 33 -3.92 -3.65 9.27
C TYR A 33 -2.52 -3.42 9.83
N ASN A 34 -1.50 -3.91 9.12
CA ASN A 34 -0.11 -3.76 9.54
C ASN A 34 0.34 -2.30 9.53
N GLY A 35 -0.14 -1.49 8.58
CA GLY A 35 0.09 -0.06 8.56
C GLY A 35 -0.52 0.65 9.77
N PHE A 36 -1.75 0.30 10.16
CA PHE A 36 -2.35 0.82 11.39
C PHE A 36 -1.63 0.34 12.64
N ARG A 37 -1.22 -0.94 12.69
CA ARG A 37 -0.38 -1.46 13.78
C ARG A 37 0.92 -0.67 13.89
N THR A 38 1.58 -0.41 12.75
CA THR A 38 2.81 0.39 12.68
C THR A 38 2.58 1.80 13.21
N PHE A 39 1.47 2.43 12.83
CA PHE A 39 1.11 3.77 13.31
C PHE A 39 0.85 3.81 14.82
N GLY A 40 0.09 2.84 15.33
CA GLY A 40 -0.17 2.71 16.77
C GLY A 40 1.11 2.61 17.58
N LEU A 41 2.05 1.77 17.14
CA LEU A 41 3.36 1.58 17.78
C LEU A 41 4.25 2.83 17.64
N LYS A 42 4.36 3.41 16.45
CA LYS A 42 5.16 4.63 16.19
C LYS A 42 4.71 5.81 17.04
N LYS A 43 3.41 6.00 17.19
CA LYS A 43 2.80 7.12 17.92
C LYS A 43 2.49 6.81 19.38
N ASN A 44 2.75 5.58 19.86
CA ASN A 44 2.39 5.12 21.21
C ASN A 44 0.90 5.33 21.54
N LEU A 45 0.01 5.06 20.57
CA LEU A 45 -1.43 5.25 20.70
C LEU A 45 -2.17 3.97 21.08
N PHE A 46 -1.80 2.87 20.44
CA PHE A 46 -2.34 1.54 20.69
C PHE A 46 -1.37 0.46 20.20
N GLU A 47 -1.51 -0.72 20.76
CA GLU A 47 -0.85 -1.93 20.29
C GLU A 47 -1.91 -2.98 19.99
N ILE A 48 -1.85 -3.57 18.80
CA ILE A 48 -2.73 -4.65 18.37
C ILE A 48 -1.89 -5.89 18.02
N PRO A 49 -2.45 -7.11 18.13
CA PRO A 49 -1.77 -8.34 17.73
C PRO A 49 -1.24 -8.26 16.30
N ARG A 50 -0.26 -9.06 15.95
CA ARG A 50 0.14 -9.24 14.55
C ARG A 50 -1.00 -9.96 13.81
N ALA A 51 -1.19 -9.69 12.52
CA ALA A 51 -2.23 -10.35 11.73
C ALA A 51 -2.06 -11.88 11.72
N ILE A 52 -0.80 -12.38 11.69
CA ILE A 52 -0.49 -13.82 11.72
C ILE A 52 -0.92 -14.52 13.02
N ASP A 53 -1.07 -13.79 14.12
CA ASP A 53 -1.49 -14.35 15.40
C ASP A 53 -3.02 -14.45 15.52
N LEU A 54 -3.77 -13.96 14.53
CA LEU A 54 -5.23 -13.99 14.48
C LEU A 54 -5.73 -15.24 13.78
N LYS A 55 -6.86 -15.74 14.24
CA LYS A 55 -7.45 -16.98 13.72
C LYS A 55 -8.01 -16.85 12.30
N ASP A 56 -8.71 -15.75 12.04
CA ASP A 56 -9.46 -15.52 10.80
C ASP A 56 -9.86 -14.03 10.66
N ARG A 57 -10.52 -13.72 9.55
CA ARG A 57 -11.01 -12.38 9.25
C ARG A 57 -12.00 -11.85 10.28
N VAL A 58 -12.76 -12.69 10.95
CA VAL A 58 -13.74 -12.25 11.97
C VAL A 58 -13.03 -11.66 13.18
N GLU A 59 -11.97 -12.32 13.64
CA GLU A 59 -11.14 -11.81 14.75
C GLU A 59 -10.39 -10.54 14.33
N PHE A 60 -9.84 -10.52 13.13
CA PHE A 60 -9.18 -9.37 12.51
C PHE A 60 -10.11 -8.14 12.50
N ASP A 61 -11.34 -8.27 12.01
CA ASP A 61 -12.33 -7.20 11.94
C ASP A 61 -12.73 -6.70 13.34
N LYS A 62 -12.81 -7.61 14.33
CA LYS A 62 -13.09 -7.24 15.71
C LYS A 62 -11.98 -6.37 16.31
N ILE A 63 -10.71 -6.68 16.04
CA ILE A 63 -9.56 -5.88 16.47
C ILE A 63 -9.62 -4.50 15.82
N LEU A 64 -9.82 -4.44 14.50
CA LEU A 64 -9.93 -3.17 13.77
C LEU A 64 -11.02 -2.25 14.36
N LYS A 65 -12.22 -2.78 14.64
CA LYS A 65 -13.32 -2.00 15.25
C LYS A 65 -13.00 -1.43 16.61
N SER A 66 -12.01 -1.95 17.31
CA SER A 66 -11.60 -1.41 18.61
C SER A 66 -10.68 -0.20 18.51
N LEU A 67 -10.14 0.09 17.32
CA LEU A 67 -9.20 1.17 17.11
C LEU A 67 -9.91 2.54 17.20
N LYS A 68 -9.18 3.48 17.77
CA LYS A 68 -9.56 4.89 17.80
C LYS A 68 -8.40 5.71 17.27
N PHE A 69 -8.70 6.51 16.26
CA PHE A 69 -7.72 7.36 15.62
C PHE A 69 -7.87 8.81 16.05
N PRO A 70 -6.78 9.56 16.19
CA PRO A 70 -6.83 11.01 16.24
C PRO A 70 -7.21 11.59 14.87
N ASP A 71 -7.23 12.91 14.76
CA ASP A 71 -7.44 13.63 13.50
C ASP A 71 -6.25 13.45 12.58
N ILE A 72 -6.24 12.36 11.81
CA ILE A 72 -5.15 11.99 10.88
C ILE A 72 -5.59 12.02 9.44
N LYS A 73 -4.64 12.28 8.57
CA LYS A 73 -4.80 12.22 7.11
C LYS A 73 -4.10 10.98 6.55
N ILE A 74 -4.87 10.09 5.96
CA ILE A 74 -4.41 8.82 5.41
C ILE A 74 -4.39 8.91 3.89
N LEU A 75 -3.23 8.70 3.31
CA LEU A 75 -3.03 8.66 1.87
C LEU A 75 -3.03 7.21 1.39
N LEU A 76 -3.83 6.90 0.38
CA LEU A 76 -3.81 5.62 -0.32
C LEU A 76 -3.51 5.86 -1.79
N SER A 77 -2.52 5.18 -2.37
CA SER A 77 -2.30 5.17 -3.81
C SER A 77 -2.65 3.81 -4.43
N GLY A 78 -3.22 3.89 -5.63
CA GLY A 78 -3.60 2.73 -6.42
C GLY A 78 -5.07 2.34 -6.28
N ARG A 79 -5.67 1.97 -7.42
CA ARG A 79 -7.08 1.54 -7.56
C ARG A 79 -7.22 0.09 -8.01
N GLY A 80 -6.10 -0.64 -8.03
CA GLY A 80 -6.04 -2.06 -8.36
C GLY A 80 -6.55 -2.96 -7.22
N ARG A 81 -6.22 -4.26 -7.27
CA ARG A 81 -6.62 -5.23 -6.25
C ARG A 81 -6.12 -4.85 -4.86
N VAL A 82 -4.86 -4.45 -4.76
CA VAL A 82 -4.24 -4.03 -3.49
C VAL A 82 -4.96 -2.80 -2.93
N GLY A 83 -5.08 -1.73 -3.71
CA GLY A 83 -5.77 -0.51 -3.28
C GLY A 83 -7.23 -0.76 -2.86
N ARG A 84 -7.95 -1.67 -3.54
CA ARG A 84 -9.33 -2.05 -3.15
C ARG A 84 -9.37 -2.78 -1.82
N GLY A 85 -8.41 -3.67 -1.54
CA GLY A 85 -8.32 -4.34 -0.24
C GLY A 85 -8.02 -3.36 0.89
N THR A 86 -7.10 -2.42 0.67
CA THR A 86 -6.80 -1.34 1.63
C THR A 86 -8.03 -0.44 1.85
N LYS A 87 -8.68 -0.02 0.74
CA LYS A 87 -9.89 0.81 0.80
C LYS A 87 -11.01 0.14 1.59
N GLU A 88 -11.24 -1.17 1.41
CA GLU A 88 -12.24 -1.89 2.20
C GLU A 88 -12.00 -1.77 3.70
N VAL A 89 -10.76 -1.86 4.16
CA VAL A 89 -10.43 -1.70 5.59
C VAL A 89 -10.71 -0.27 6.05
N LEU A 90 -10.39 0.74 5.23
CA LEU A 90 -10.68 2.14 5.55
C LEU A 90 -12.19 2.40 5.65
N ASP A 91 -12.97 1.87 4.69
CA ASP A 91 -14.42 1.96 4.66
C ASP A 91 -15.06 1.19 5.84
N PHE A 92 -14.52 0.01 6.17
CA PHE A 92 -14.97 -0.79 7.32
C PHE A 92 -14.75 -0.08 8.66
N LEU A 93 -13.71 0.74 8.76
CA LEU A 93 -13.44 1.61 9.90
C LEU A 93 -14.26 2.91 9.88
N GLU A 94 -15.13 3.07 8.88
CA GLU A 94 -15.95 4.28 8.68
C GLU A 94 -15.09 5.57 8.56
N ILE A 95 -13.83 5.45 8.12
CA ILE A 95 -12.96 6.60 7.87
C ILE A 95 -13.46 7.28 6.60
N LYS A 96 -13.73 8.57 6.68
CA LYS A 96 -14.32 9.36 5.61
C LYS A 96 -13.36 9.54 4.43
N GLU A 97 -13.81 9.17 3.22
CA GLU A 97 -13.11 9.50 1.99
C GLU A 97 -13.34 10.97 1.61
N VAL A 98 -12.29 11.67 1.25
CA VAL A 98 -12.33 13.06 0.77
C VAL A 98 -11.65 13.17 -0.57
N SER A 99 -11.97 14.23 -1.34
CA SER A 99 -11.29 14.49 -2.61
C SER A 99 -9.80 14.77 -2.40
N PRO A 100 -8.93 14.51 -3.40
CA PRO A 100 -7.52 14.89 -3.32
C PRO A 100 -7.29 16.37 -3.01
N ASP A 101 -8.12 17.25 -3.56
CA ASP A 101 -8.04 18.70 -3.33
C ASP A 101 -8.42 19.07 -1.90
N ASP A 102 -9.51 18.52 -1.35
CA ASP A 102 -9.90 18.72 0.03
C ASP A 102 -8.85 18.16 0.99
N PHE A 103 -8.31 16.98 0.68
CA PHE A 103 -7.25 16.37 1.47
C PHE A 103 -6.03 17.28 1.62
N ILE A 104 -5.63 17.95 0.55
CA ILE A 104 -4.48 18.88 0.58
C ILE A 104 -4.84 20.17 1.30
N ASN A 105 -6.01 20.75 1.02
CA ASN A 105 -6.30 22.15 1.34
C ASN A 105 -7.09 22.34 2.65
N LEU A 106 -7.81 21.32 3.13
CA LEU A 106 -8.68 21.45 4.30
C LEU A 106 -8.06 20.82 5.55
N LYS A 107 -8.49 21.30 6.72
CA LYS A 107 -8.26 20.65 8.02
C LYS A 107 -9.53 19.90 8.43
N PHE A 108 -9.35 18.77 9.08
CA PHE A 108 -10.43 17.91 9.55
C PHE A 108 -10.28 17.69 11.06
N ASN A 109 -11.41 17.46 11.75
CA ASN A 109 -11.46 17.13 13.18
C ASN A 109 -11.81 15.65 13.38
N GLU A 110 -11.54 14.85 12.40
CA GLU A 110 -11.77 13.41 12.33
C GLU A 110 -10.76 12.77 11.40
N PRO A 111 -10.47 11.45 11.51
CA PRO A 111 -9.63 10.77 10.54
C PRO A 111 -10.28 10.80 9.16
N VAL A 112 -9.48 11.11 8.14
CA VAL A 112 -9.92 11.11 6.73
C VAL A 112 -8.90 10.40 5.86
N TYR A 113 -9.36 9.88 4.72
CA TYR A 113 -8.45 9.37 3.71
C TYR A 113 -8.78 9.90 2.32
N THR A 114 -7.78 9.85 1.44
CA THR A 114 -7.96 10.03 0.00
C THR A 114 -7.30 8.90 -0.76
N ASN A 115 -7.95 8.42 -1.82
CA ASN A 115 -7.42 7.40 -2.73
C ASN A 115 -7.02 8.06 -4.06
N ILE A 116 -5.71 8.22 -4.26
CA ILE A 116 -5.14 8.89 -5.42
C ILE A 116 -4.77 7.91 -6.54
N ASP A 117 -4.92 8.39 -7.78
CA ASP A 117 -4.51 7.68 -8.99
C ASP A 117 -3.31 8.38 -9.66
N VAL A 118 -2.74 7.76 -10.68
CA VAL A 118 -1.50 8.17 -11.32
C VAL A 118 -1.48 9.63 -11.79
N LEU A 119 -2.60 10.19 -12.23
CA LEU A 119 -2.69 11.59 -12.65
C LEU A 119 -2.89 12.58 -11.50
N ASP A 120 -3.22 12.10 -10.29
CA ASP A 120 -3.28 12.97 -9.12
C ASP A 120 -1.89 13.39 -8.64
N TYR A 121 -0.88 12.55 -8.91
CA TYR A 121 0.49 12.76 -8.42
C TYR A 121 1.58 12.74 -9.50
N ASN A 122 1.19 12.72 -10.79
CA ASN A 122 2.11 12.87 -11.91
C ASN A 122 1.55 13.88 -12.91
N TYR A 123 2.45 14.63 -13.54
CA TYR A 123 2.11 15.63 -14.53
C TYR A 123 3.15 15.68 -15.65
N SER A 124 2.73 16.00 -16.86
CA SER A 124 3.60 16.21 -18.01
C SER A 124 3.35 17.55 -18.66
N ASN A 125 4.43 18.28 -18.95
CA ASN A 125 4.43 19.46 -19.83
C ASN A 125 4.68 19.08 -21.30
N LEU A 126 5.06 17.83 -21.57
CA LEU A 126 5.53 17.39 -22.90
C LEU A 126 4.45 16.71 -23.72
N ILE A 127 3.50 16.06 -23.05
CA ILE A 127 2.42 15.31 -23.68
C ILE A 127 1.12 15.49 -22.89
N GLU A 128 0.00 15.11 -23.49
CA GLU A 128 -1.31 15.19 -22.84
C GLU A 128 -1.36 14.33 -21.56
N ASN A 129 -1.91 14.90 -20.49
CA ASN A 129 -2.04 14.25 -19.20
C ASN A 129 -3.23 13.28 -19.20
N THR A 130 -3.00 12.05 -19.68
CA THR A 130 -3.96 10.95 -19.68
C THR A 130 -3.34 9.71 -19.05
N VAL A 131 -4.18 8.85 -18.47
CA VAL A 131 -3.77 7.57 -17.88
C VAL A 131 -3.06 6.69 -18.93
N SER A 132 -3.56 6.67 -20.16
CA SER A 132 -2.95 5.94 -21.27
C SER A 132 -1.54 6.44 -21.57
N ASN A 133 -1.35 7.76 -21.64
CA ASN A 133 -0.04 8.35 -21.90
C ASN A 133 0.94 8.10 -20.75
N PHE A 134 0.47 8.13 -19.49
CA PHE A 134 1.32 7.79 -18.35
C PHE A 134 1.84 6.35 -18.45
N TYR A 135 1.00 5.38 -18.76
CA TYR A 135 1.45 3.99 -18.86
C TYR A 135 2.32 3.70 -20.09
N ASN A 136 2.09 4.40 -21.21
CA ASN A 136 2.87 4.21 -22.43
C ASN A 136 4.20 4.99 -22.44
N PHE A 137 4.24 6.16 -21.81
CA PHE A 137 5.37 7.10 -21.81
C PHE A 137 5.67 7.64 -20.40
N PRO A 138 5.90 6.77 -19.39
CA PRO A 138 6.04 7.22 -18.00
C PRO A 138 7.24 8.14 -17.78
N ASP A 139 8.28 8.03 -18.60
CA ASP A 139 9.48 8.88 -18.59
C ASP A 139 9.21 10.33 -19.04
N LYS A 140 8.03 10.65 -19.55
CA LYS A 140 7.59 12.01 -19.93
C LYS A 140 6.86 12.73 -18.79
N PHE A 141 6.65 12.09 -17.66
CA PHE A 141 5.96 12.66 -16.52
C PHE A 141 6.94 13.02 -15.39
N GLU A 142 6.52 13.96 -14.56
CA GLU A 142 7.20 14.39 -13.35
C GLU A 142 6.30 14.10 -12.14
N SER A 143 6.90 13.76 -11.00
CA SER A 143 6.15 13.55 -9.77
C SER A 143 5.72 14.88 -9.15
N THR A 144 4.46 14.95 -8.73
CA THR A 144 3.90 16.03 -7.91
C THR A 144 3.44 15.48 -6.55
N PHE A 145 4.00 14.36 -6.11
CA PHE A 145 3.60 13.64 -4.90
C PHE A 145 3.86 14.44 -3.62
N SER A 146 4.80 15.38 -3.65
CA SER A 146 5.18 16.21 -2.49
C SER A 146 4.00 16.99 -1.89
N LYS A 147 3.00 17.38 -2.70
CA LYS A 147 1.78 18.03 -2.20
C LYS A 147 0.96 17.15 -1.26
N PHE A 148 1.02 15.82 -1.43
CA PHE A 148 0.36 14.86 -0.55
C PHE A 148 1.24 14.50 0.65
N SER A 149 2.53 14.27 0.44
CA SER A 149 3.46 13.90 1.52
C SER A 149 3.66 15.02 2.54
N SER A 150 3.32 16.26 2.19
CA SER A 150 3.38 17.41 3.11
C SER A 150 2.20 17.48 4.10
N VAL A 151 1.13 16.72 3.88
CA VAL A 151 -0.08 16.77 4.71
C VAL A 151 -0.56 15.42 5.23
N ALA A 152 -0.07 14.33 4.67
CA ALA A 152 -0.43 12.97 5.09
C ALA A 152 0.36 12.54 6.32
N ASP A 153 -0.29 11.81 7.24
CA ASP A 153 0.34 11.19 8.41
C ASP A 153 0.76 9.74 8.12
N ILE A 154 -0.09 9.02 7.39
CA ILE A 154 0.11 7.63 6.98
C ILE A 154 0.00 7.53 5.46
N TYR A 155 0.89 6.77 4.84
CA TYR A 155 0.82 6.44 3.43
C TYR A 155 0.73 4.92 3.22
N PHE A 156 -0.34 4.48 2.56
CA PHE A 156 -0.54 3.13 2.06
C PHE A 156 -0.20 3.10 0.56
N ALA A 157 0.90 2.45 0.21
CA ALA A 157 1.33 2.30 -1.17
C ALA A 157 0.84 0.98 -1.75
N GLY A 158 -0.28 1.04 -2.49
CA GLY A 158 -0.90 -0.11 -3.15
C GLY A 158 -0.94 -0.01 -4.68
N HIS A 159 -0.08 0.84 -5.25
CA HIS A 159 -0.01 1.09 -6.69
C HIS A 159 1.02 0.17 -7.38
N TYR A 160 0.85 -0.02 -8.68
CA TYR A 160 1.89 -0.58 -9.54
C TYR A 160 2.85 0.53 -9.95
N HIS A 161 4.15 0.28 -9.85
CA HIS A 161 5.18 1.20 -10.31
C HIS A 161 5.89 0.67 -11.58
N ASN A 162 5.95 1.52 -12.61
CA ASN A 162 6.80 1.27 -13.76
C ASN A 162 8.20 1.82 -13.46
N PRO A 163 9.29 1.04 -13.63
CA PRO A 163 10.66 1.51 -13.34
C PRO A 163 11.11 2.76 -14.11
N LYS A 164 10.42 3.10 -15.21
CA LYS A 164 10.66 4.33 -15.99
C LYS A 164 9.85 5.52 -15.49
N ALA A 165 8.89 5.30 -14.61
CA ALA A 165 8.10 6.38 -14.02
C ALA A 165 8.91 7.14 -12.96
N PRO A 166 8.59 8.43 -12.69
CA PRO A 166 9.24 9.18 -11.64
C PRO A 166 9.01 8.55 -10.28
N LYS A 167 10.02 8.65 -9.40
CA LYS A 167 9.87 8.24 -7.99
C LYS A 167 8.85 9.13 -7.30
N LEU A 168 8.10 8.56 -6.36
CA LEU A 168 7.10 9.28 -5.57
C LEU A 168 7.71 9.97 -4.36
N ILE A 169 8.59 9.26 -3.66
CA ILE A 169 9.29 9.76 -2.47
C ILE A 169 10.78 9.48 -2.64
N THR A 170 11.56 10.52 -2.79
CA THR A 170 13.03 10.45 -2.85
C THR A 170 13.65 10.73 -1.48
N ASN A 171 14.94 10.42 -1.33
CA ASN A 171 15.71 10.82 -0.13
C ASN A 171 15.71 12.34 0.08
N GLN A 172 15.63 13.12 -1.00
CA GLN A 172 15.58 14.56 -0.88
C GLN A 172 14.24 15.05 -0.36
N ASP A 173 13.13 14.47 -0.84
CA ASP A 173 11.78 14.84 -0.37
C ASP A 173 11.63 14.61 1.15
N MET A 174 12.19 13.53 1.67
CA MET A 174 12.12 13.20 3.11
C MET A 174 12.93 14.15 3.99
N LYS A 175 13.91 14.87 3.43
CA LYS A 175 14.71 15.89 4.14
C LYS A 175 14.04 17.25 4.19
N GLU A 176 13.03 17.47 3.36
CA GLU A 176 12.30 18.74 3.36
C GLU A 176 11.51 18.92 4.67
N ASN A 177 11.55 20.11 5.23
CA ASN A 177 10.80 20.43 6.45
C ASN A 177 9.28 20.28 6.30
N SER A 178 8.78 20.29 5.08
CA SER A 178 7.37 20.09 4.76
C SER A 178 6.95 18.61 4.73
N PHE A 179 7.90 17.67 4.73
CA PHE A 179 7.57 16.25 4.69
C PHE A 179 6.93 15.80 6.01
N ASN A 180 5.69 15.31 5.96
CA ASN A 180 4.88 15.05 7.16
C ASN A 180 4.64 13.55 7.44
N ILE A 181 4.86 12.66 6.48
CA ILE A 181 4.54 11.24 6.65
C ILE A 181 5.43 10.61 7.74
N ASP A 182 4.78 10.02 8.75
CA ASP A 182 5.46 9.29 9.84
C ASP A 182 5.46 7.77 9.63
N VAL A 183 4.49 7.26 8.85
CA VAL A 183 4.35 5.82 8.58
C VAL A 183 4.13 5.60 7.10
N ILE A 184 4.91 4.69 6.53
CA ILE A 184 4.73 4.18 5.17
C ILE A 184 4.47 2.68 5.24
N ALA A 185 3.26 2.27 4.87
CA ALA A 185 2.93 0.89 4.61
C ALA A 185 3.09 0.63 3.11
N ASP A 186 4.29 0.19 2.72
CA ASP A 186 4.59 -0.12 1.32
C ASP A 186 4.16 -1.55 0.99
N ILE A 187 2.90 -1.68 0.56
CA ILE A 187 2.28 -2.95 0.20
C ILE A 187 2.79 -3.46 -1.15
N SER A 188 3.29 -2.55 -2.00
CA SER A 188 3.92 -2.92 -3.28
C SER A 188 5.31 -3.52 -3.08
N CYS A 189 6.02 -3.10 -2.04
CA CYS A 189 7.33 -3.61 -1.62
C CYS A 189 8.37 -3.64 -2.76
N ASP A 190 8.41 -2.57 -3.56
CA ASP A 190 9.36 -2.45 -4.68
C ASP A 190 10.69 -1.87 -4.18
N ILE A 191 11.70 -2.73 -3.98
CA ILE A 191 13.05 -2.31 -3.56
C ILE A 191 13.69 -1.48 -4.66
N ASP A 192 14.34 -0.36 -4.30
CA ASP A 192 14.84 0.66 -5.22
C ASP A 192 13.75 1.28 -6.12
N GLY A 193 12.49 1.05 -5.77
CA GLY A 193 11.31 1.47 -6.48
C GLY A 193 10.92 2.93 -6.24
N PRO A 194 9.62 3.22 -6.19
CA PRO A 194 9.08 4.59 -6.13
C PRO A 194 9.30 5.27 -4.77
N ILE A 195 9.59 4.52 -3.72
CA ILE A 195 9.68 5.00 -2.34
C ILE A 195 11.09 4.71 -1.81
N ALA A 196 11.91 5.73 -1.64
CA ALA A 196 13.31 5.57 -1.27
C ALA A 196 13.54 5.00 0.14
N SER A 197 12.55 5.08 1.04
CA SER A 197 12.62 4.45 2.37
C SER A 197 12.39 2.94 2.34
N THR A 198 11.91 2.37 1.22
CA THR A 198 11.76 0.92 1.04
C THR A 198 13.10 0.33 0.57
N ILE A 199 14.03 0.22 1.51
CA ILE A 199 15.42 -0.23 1.25
C ILE A 199 15.58 -1.75 1.27
N ARG A 200 14.64 -2.46 1.84
CA ARG A 200 14.55 -3.92 1.90
C ARG A 200 13.12 -4.37 2.18
N PRO A 201 12.76 -5.62 1.85
CA PRO A 201 11.54 -6.20 2.37
C PRO A 201 11.65 -6.35 3.90
N SER A 202 10.53 -6.24 4.59
CA SER A 202 10.41 -6.71 5.96
C SER A 202 9.76 -8.11 5.99
N THR A 203 9.86 -8.78 7.13
CA THR A 203 9.33 -10.14 7.30
C THR A 203 8.10 -10.13 8.21
N ILE A 204 7.30 -11.19 8.16
CA ILE A 204 6.15 -11.37 9.06
C ILE A 204 6.60 -11.32 10.54
N ASP A 205 7.78 -11.87 10.85
CA ASP A 205 8.32 -11.86 12.22
C ASP A 205 8.87 -10.51 12.65
N ASN A 206 9.41 -9.73 11.70
CA ASN A 206 9.93 -8.38 11.95
C ASN A 206 9.39 -7.42 10.86
N PRO A 207 8.10 -7.01 10.99
CA PRO A 207 7.39 -6.33 9.91
C PRO A 207 7.72 -4.83 9.78
N ILE A 208 8.39 -4.24 10.77
CA ILE A 208 8.60 -2.79 10.84
C ILE A 208 10.07 -2.48 11.04
N TYR A 209 10.57 -1.51 10.29
CA TYR A 209 11.86 -0.88 10.55
C TYR A 209 11.75 0.65 10.46
N GLY A 210 12.69 1.36 11.03
CA GLY A 210 12.80 2.81 10.88
C GLY A 210 13.69 3.17 9.72
N PHE A 211 13.34 4.26 9.01
CA PHE A 211 14.19 4.90 8.03
C PHE A 211 14.46 6.35 8.43
N HIS A 212 15.72 6.65 8.75
CA HIS A 212 16.11 7.99 9.22
C HIS A 212 16.09 9.00 8.07
N LYS A 213 15.20 9.98 8.16
CA LYS A 213 14.93 10.97 7.09
C LYS A 213 16.18 11.71 6.62
N LEU A 214 17.04 12.13 7.53
CA LEU A 214 18.22 12.95 7.21
C LEU A 214 19.41 12.12 6.72
N ASN A 215 19.66 10.97 7.35
CA ASN A 215 20.84 10.15 7.06
C ASN A 215 20.59 9.10 5.98
N SER A 216 19.32 8.85 5.62
CA SER A 216 18.90 7.85 4.62
C SER A 216 19.42 6.44 4.93
N VAL A 217 19.35 6.03 6.19
CA VAL A 217 19.78 4.72 6.69
C VAL A 217 18.70 4.09 7.56
N GLU A 218 18.76 2.78 7.71
CA GLU A 218 17.91 2.06 8.66
C GLU A 218 18.24 2.44 10.10
N CYS A 219 17.22 2.58 10.94
CA CYS A 219 17.32 2.93 12.36
C CYS A 219 16.17 2.29 13.16
N ASP A 220 16.08 2.60 14.43
CA ASP A 220 14.90 2.27 15.23
C ASP A 220 13.70 3.09 14.75
N PHE A 221 12.56 2.43 14.50
CA PHE A 221 11.36 3.14 14.05
C PHE A 221 10.73 4.04 15.12
N HIS A 222 11.14 3.93 16.37
CA HIS A 222 10.75 4.86 17.45
C HIS A 222 11.55 6.16 17.45
N ASP A 223 12.67 6.23 16.72
CA ASP A 223 13.45 7.46 16.58
C ASP A 223 12.56 8.59 16.06
N SER A 224 12.72 9.80 16.62
CA SER A 224 11.92 10.98 16.27
C SER A 224 12.07 11.39 14.80
N ASP A 225 13.26 11.18 14.22
CA ASP A 225 13.57 11.51 12.83
C ASP A 225 13.36 10.31 11.87
N ALA A 226 12.83 9.19 12.37
CA ALA A 226 12.53 8.03 11.55
C ALA A 226 11.10 8.04 11.00
N ILE A 227 10.96 7.63 9.74
CA ILE A 227 9.72 7.10 9.19
C ILE A 227 9.65 5.63 9.58
N ALA A 228 8.52 5.17 10.13
CA ALA A 228 8.27 3.75 10.34
C ALA A 228 7.80 3.12 9.03
N VAL A 229 8.54 2.13 8.53
CA VAL A 229 8.29 1.46 7.27
C VAL A 229 7.84 0.03 7.52
N MET A 230 6.69 -0.35 6.97
CA MET A 230 6.19 -1.72 6.85
C MET A 230 6.23 -2.10 5.38
N ALA A 231 7.04 -3.09 5.01
CA ALA A 231 7.23 -3.54 3.63
C ALA A 231 7.32 -5.08 3.58
N VAL A 232 6.32 -5.75 4.17
CA VAL A 232 6.23 -7.22 4.13
C VAL A 232 5.86 -7.67 2.72
N ASP A 233 6.67 -8.54 2.12
CA ASP A 233 6.54 -8.97 0.72
C ASP A 233 5.48 -10.07 0.50
N ASN A 234 5.05 -10.75 1.55
CA ASN A 234 4.12 -11.88 1.48
C ASN A 234 2.92 -11.72 2.44
N LEU A 235 2.37 -10.53 2.53
CA LEU A 235 1.24 -10.14 3.38
C LEU A 235 0.06 -11.15 3.41
N PRO A 236 -0.40 -11.74 2.29
CA PRO A 236 -1.50 -12.72 2.31
C PRO A 236 -1.25 -13.93 3.20
N CYS A 237 0.01 -14.27 3.48
CA CYS A 237 0.39 -15.37 4.36
C CYS A 237 0.12 -15.08 5.85
N GLU A 238 -0.13 -13.82 6.22
CA GLU A 238 -0.47 -13.46 7.61
C GLU A 238 -1.95 -13.73 7.96
N LEU A 239 -2.82 -13.95 6.97
CA LEU A 239 -4.19 -14.40 7.17
C LEU A 239 -4.49 -15.57 6.20
N PRO A 240 -3.80 -16.72 6.37
CA PRO A 240 -3.69 -17.74 5.32
C PRO A 240 -5.01 -18.43 5.02
N ARG A 241 -5.89 -18.58 6.01
CA ARG A 241 -7.20 -19.22 5.83
C ARG A 241 -8.05 -18.43 4.83
N ASP A 242 -8.28 -17.16 5.11
CA ASP A 242 -9.18 -16.32 4.33
C ASP A 242 -8.58 -15.98 2.95
N SER A 243 -7.28 -15.72 2.88
CA SER A 243 -6.59 -15.46 1.61
C SER A 243 -6.56 -16.68 0.70
N SER A 244 -6.40 -17.90 1.25
CA SER A 244 -6.45 -19.14 0.49
C SER A 244 -7.85 -19.48 0.01
N GLU A 245 -8.88 -19.21 0.80
CA GLU A 245 -10.28 -19.39 0.41
C GLU A 245 -10.60 -18.54 -0.82
N MET A 246 -10.31 -17.24 -0.78
CA MET A 246 -10.51 -16.34 -1.91
C MET A 246 -9.68 -16.75 -3.14
N PHE A 247 -8.43 -17.18 -2.94
CA PHE A 247 -7.61 -17.71 -4.04
C PHE A 247 -8.25 -18.95 -4.67
N GLY A 248 -8.73 -19.88 -3.84
CA GLY A 248 -9.42 -21.09 -4.25
C GLY A 248 -10.69 -20.79 -5.05
N GLU A 249 -11.51 -19.84 -4.64
CA GLU A 249 -12.70 -19.39 -5.38
C GLU A 249 -12.36 -18.87 -6.78
N MET A 250 -11.31 -18.03 -6.89
CA MET A 250 -10.85 -17.55 -8.21
C MET A 250 -10.36 -18.71 -9.06
N PHE A 251 -9.66 -19.67 -8.47
CA PHE A 251 -9.13 -20.84 -9.18
C PHE A 251 -10.27 -21.74 -9.69
N LEU A 252 -11.25 -22.03 -8.83
CA LEU A 252 -12.44 -22.79 -9.19
C LEU A 252 -13.24 -22.12 -10.30
N LYS A 253 -13.34 -20.80 -10.28
CA LYS A 253 -14.10 -20.02 -11.26
C LYS A 253 -13.39 -19.91 -12.62
N HIS A 254 -12.10 -19.69 -12.63
CA HIS A 254 -11.39 -19.28 -13.84
C HIS A 254 -10.44 -20.34 -14.42
N VAL A 255 -10.00 -21.32 -13.64
CA VAL A 255 -9.02 -22.31 -14.07
C VAL A 255 -9.64 -23.67 -14.24
N ILE A 256 -10.28 -24.18 -13.20
CA ILE A 256 -10.83 -25.55 -13.18
C ILE A 256 -11.76 -25.83 -14.38
N PRO A 257 -12.67 -24.92 -14.81
CA PRO A 257 -13.53 -25.19 -15.96
C PRO A 257 -12.80 -25.43 -17.29
N SER A 258 -11.53 -25.00 -17.38
CA SER A 258 -10.72 -25.18 -18.59
C SER A 258 -10.13 -26.59 -18.72
N PHE A 259 -10.26 -27.42 -17.69
CA PHE A 259 -9.77 -28.80 -17.68
C PHE A 259 -10.89 -29.84 -17.96
N PHE A 260 -12.14 -29.39 -18.03
CA PHE A 260 -13.32 -30.22 -18.29
C PHE A 260 -14.19 -29.63 -19.42
#